data_baebc573107e3d39558fe896d26fc1df
#
_entry.id   baebc573107e3d39558fe896d26fc1df
#
_cell.length_a   1.000
_cell.length_b   1.000
_cell.length_c   1.000
_cell.angle_alpha   90.00
_cell.angle_beta   90.00
_cell.angle_gamma   90.00
#
_symmetry.space_group_name_H-M   'P 1'
#
loop_
_entity.id
_entity.type
_entity.pdbx_description
1 polymer ?
#
loop_
_entity_poly.entity_id
_entity_poly.type
_entity_poly.pdbx_seq_one_letter_code
_entity_poly.pdbx_strand_id
1 'polypeptide(L)'
;MFFDLPRRIAIRARNNGQLVRWGRRLAIAIVILGGLDLFSTNAALAAGQMEGNLLVRSLQTALGSAWAVPKMAFHLALAYLVLWMPSKRMLATGAVVSAAYVLLVLNNFYLAGSPL
;
A
#
# COMPACT_ATOMS: atom_id res chain seq x y z
N MET A 1 4.12 -11.50 27.98
CA MET A 1 4.50 -12.65 27.19
C MET A 1 4.64 -12.28 25.71
N PHE A 2 4.66 -13.26 24.83
CA PHE A 2 4.93 -13.03 23.40
C PHE A 2 4.00 -12.00 22.75
N PHE A 3 2.69 -12.03 23.08
CA PHE A 3 1.71 -11.08 22.53
C PHE A 3 1.69 -9.71 23.23
N ASP A 4 2.33 -9.58 24.40
CA ASP A 4 2.37 -8.32 25.15
C ASP A 4 3.39 -7.34 24.58
N LEU A 5 4.47 -7.84 23.97
CA LEU A 5 5.53 -6.98 23.44
C LEU A 5 5.05 -6.06 22.31
N PRO A 6 4.36 -6.56 21.26
CA PRO A 6 3.81 -5.69 20.23
C PRO A 6 2.82 -4.66 20.79
N ARG A 7 1.99 -5.07 21.72
CA ARG A 7 1.03 -4.17 22.39
C ARG A 7 1.72 -3.06 23.16
N ARG A 8 2.77 -3.40 23.92
CA ARG A 8 3.56 -2.41 24.67
C ARG A 8 4.25 -1.41 23.73
N ILE A 9 4.83 -1.89 22.64
CA ILE A 9 5.44 -1.05 21.62
C ILE A 9 4.40 -0.12 21.01
N ALA A 10 3.21 -0.64 20.67
CA ALA A 10 2.13 0.13 20.10
C ALA A 10 1.64 1.22 21.05
N ILE A 11 1.45 0.91 22.33
CA ILE A 11 1.03 1.88 23.34
C ILE A 11 2.07 2.99 23.50
N ARG A 12 3.34 2.62 23.61
CA ARG A 12 4.44 3.59 23.72
C ARG A 12 4.51 4.49 22.49
N ALA A 13 4.39 3.93 21.32
CA ALA A 13 4.43 4.68 20.06
C ALA A 13 3.26 5.67 19.97
N ARG A 14 2.05 5.23 20.34
CA ARG A 14 0.85 6.08 20.32
C ARG A 14 0.87 7.20 21.35
N ASN A 15 1.69 7.08 22.39
CA ASN A 15 1.89 8.16 23.37
C ASN A 15 2.83 9.27 22.86
N ASN A 16 3.50 9.05 21.73
CA ASN A 16 4.34 10.08 21.10
C ASN A 16 3.51 10.82 20.05
N GLY A 17 3.13 12.06 20.33
CA GLY A 17 2.29 12.86 19.45
C GLY A 17 2.89 13.13 18.08
N GLN A 18 4.20 13.24 17.97
CA GLN A 18 4.89 13.42 16.68
C GLN A 18 4.80 12.15 15.83
N LEU A 19 5.05 10.99 16.43
CA LEU A 19 4.93 9.70 15.72
C LEU A 19 3.49 9.45 15.27
N VAL A 20 2.51 9.80 16.10
CA VAL A 20 1.08 9.68 15.75
C VAL A 20 0.74 10.55 14.53
N ARG A 21 1.22 11.79 14.50
CA ARG A 21 0.98 12.70 13.37
C ARG A 21 1.60 12.16 12.08
N TRP A 22 2.85 11.70 12.14
CA TRP A 22 3.50 11.09 10.98
C TRP A 22 2.82 9.80 10.55
N GLY A 23 2.37 9.00 11.52
CA GLY A 23 1.61 7.78 11.26
C GLY A 23 0.31 8.07 10.50
N ARG A 24 -0.43 9.10 10.90
CA ARG A 24 -1.66 9.52 10.20
C ARG A 24 -1.38 9.95 8.76
N ARG A 25 -0.37 10.79 8.56
CA ARG A 25 0.02 11.23 7.21
C ARG A 25 0.41 10.07 6.32
N LEU A 26 1.20 9.16 6.88
CA LEU A 26 1.65 7.97 6.16
C LEU A 26 0.51 7.01 5.84
N ALA A 27 -0.41 6.79 6.78
CA ALA A 27 -1.59 5.95 6.56
C ALA A 27 -2.47 6.53 5.43
N ILE A 28 -2.70 7.84 5.42
CA ILE A 28 -3.43 8.50 4.35
C ILE A 28 -2.72 8.32 3.01
N ALA A 29 -1.40 8.51 2.99
CA ALA A 29 -0.60 8.31 1.78
C ALA A 29 -0.68 6.87 1.26
N ILE A 30 -0.63 5.87 2.15
CA ILE A 30 -0.74 4.45 1.79
C ILE A 30 -2.09 4.17 1.14
N VAL A 31 -3.18 4.68 1.70
CA VAL A 31 -4.53 4.47 1.14
C VAL A 31 -4.67 5.16 -0.23
N ILE A 32 -4.22 6.41 -0.34
CA ILE A 32 -4.26 7.14 -1.61
C ILE A 32 -3.44 6.44 -2.68
N LEU A 33 -2.21 6.02 -2.34
CA LEU A 33 -1.33 5.30 -3.27
C LEU A 33 -1.91 3.95 -3.67
N GLY A 34 -2.59 3.27 -2.75
CA GLY A 34 -3.31 2.04 -3.06
C GLY A 34 -4.40 2.26 -4.11
N GLY A 35 -5.20 3.32 -3.95
CA GLY A 35 -6.21 3.70 -4.92
C GLY A 35 -5.63 4.11 -6.28
N LEU A 36 -4.55 4.90 -6.27
CA LEU A 36 -3.86 5.31 -7.49
C LEU A 36 -3.19 4.12 -8.18
N ASP A 37 -2.60 3.20 -7.42
CA ASP A 37 -2.02 1.99 -7.99
C ASP A 37 -3.09 1.13 -8.67
N LEU A 38 -4.25 0.98 -8.04
CA LEU A 38 -5.37 0.26 -8.63
C LEU A 38 -5.85 0.94 -9.92
N PHE A 39 -6.05 2.25 -9.87
CA PHE A 39 -6.50 3.03 -11.02
C PHE A 39 -5.48 2.98 -12.16
N SER A 40 -4.20 3.18 -11.87
CA SER A 40 -3.13 3.17 -12.88
C SER A 40 -2.91 1.77 -13.47
N THR A 41 -3.06 0.72 -12.67
CA THR A 41 -2.98 -0.66 -13.15
C THR A 41 -4.11 -0.94 -14.13
N ASN A 42 -5.35 -0.54 -13.80
CA ASN A 42 -6.48 -0.69 -14.70
C ASN A 42 -6.29 0.09 -16.00
N ALA A 43 -5.72 1.31 -15.93
CA ALA A 43 -5.41 2.10 -17.11
C ALA A 43 -4.36 1.41 -18.00
N ALA A 44 -3.30 0.85 -17.40
CA ALA A 44 -2.27 0.12 -18.14
C ALA A 44 -2.84 -1.15 -18.78
N LEU A 45 -3.67 -1.90 -18.07
CA LEU A 45 -4.32 -3.09 -18.60
C LEU A 45 -5.28 -2.75 -19.75
N ALA A 46 -6.03 -1.65 -19.63
CA ALA A 46 -6.91 -1.18 -20.70
C ALA A 46 -6.13 -0.76 -21.94
N ALA A 47 -4.87 -0.32 -21.78
CA ALA A 47 -3.96 0.00 -22.88
C ALA A 47 -3.26 -1.23 -23.46
N GLY A 48 -3.59 -2.45 -23.01
CA GLY A 48 -3.05 -3.70 -23.51
C GLY A 48 -1.78 -4.19 -22.82
N GLN A 49 -1.36 -3.54 -21.74
CA GLN A 49 -0.20 -3.97 -20.96
C GLN A 49 -0.55 -5.17 -20.08
N MET A 50 0.46 -5.98 -19.76
CA MET A 50 0.31 -7.10 -18.84
C MET A 50 0.83 -6.71 -17.45
N GLU A 51 0.17 -7.24 -16.40
CA GLU A 51 0.67 -7.10 -15.03
C GLU A 51 1.99 -7.85 -14.86
N GLY A 52 3.03 -7.14 -14.41
CA GLY A 52 4.35 -7.73 -14.20
C GLY A 52 4.47 -8.59 -12.95
N ASN A 53 3.60 -8.37 -11.95
CA ASN A 53 3.61 -9.15 -10.72
C ASN A 53 2.83 -10.45 -10.93
N LEU A 54 3.51 -11.59 -10.82
CA LEU A 54 2.89 -12.88 -11.04
C LEU A 54 1.74 -13.17 -10.08
N LEU A 55 1.85 -12.78 -8.82
CA LEU A 55 0.79 -12.98 -7.84
C LEU A 55 -0.45 -12.16 -8.20
N VAL A 56 -0.28 -10.89 -8.52
CA VAL A 56 -1.39 -10.01 -8.91
C VAL A 56 -2.02 -10.49 -10.21
N ARG A 57 -1.20 -10.91 -11.20
CA ARG A 57 -1.69 -11.46 -12.45
C ARG A 57 -2.50 -12.73 -12.23
N SER A 58 -2.05 -13.60 -11.31
CA SER A 58 -2.80 -14.81 -10.95
C SER A 58 -4.13 -14.47 -10.28
N LEU A 59 -4.17 -13.47 -9.40
CA LEU A 59 -5.41 -12.97 -8.80
C LEU A 59 -6.35 -12.39 -9.84
N GLN A 60 -5.84 -11.63 -10.80
CA GLN A 60 -6.65 -11.08 -11.90
C GLN A 60 -7.25 -12.18 -12.75
N THR A 61 -6.50 -13.23 -13.06
CA THR A 61 -6.97 -14.39 -13.82
C THR A 61 -8.05 -15.16 -13.07
N ALA A 62 -7.85 -15.37 -11.75
CA ALA A 62 -8.77 -16.15 -10.92
C ALA A 62 -10.05 -15.38 -10.56
N LEU A 63 -9.94 -14.09 -10.27
CA LEU A 63 -11.02 -13.28 -9.71
C LEU A 63 -11.62 -12.28 -10.71
N GLY A 64 -11.01 -12.10 -11.87
CA GLY A 64 -11.44 -11.05 -12.80
C GLY A 64 -11.37 -9.66 -12.17
N SER A 65 -12.41 -8.85 -12.31
CA SER A 65 -12.45 -7.50 -11.72
C SER A 65 -12.43 -7.49 -10.19
N ALA A 66 -12.78 -8.59 -9.54
CA ALA A 66 -12.77 -8.70 -8.07
C ALA A 66 -11.36 -8.78 -7.47
N TRP A 67 -10.31 -8.88 -8.29
CA TRP A 67 -8.91 -8.87 -7.82
C TRP A 67 -8.56 -7.63 -7.01
N ALA A 68 -9.27 -6.52 -7.24
CA ALA A 68 -9.07 -5.28 -6.52
C ALA A 68 -9.34 -5.40 -5.02
N VAL A 69 -10.22 -6.32 -4.60
CA VAL A 69 -10.62 -6.48 -3.20
C VAL A 69 -9.45 -6.90 -2.31
N PRO A 70 -8.72 -8.00 -2.58
CA PRO A 70 -7.59 -8.38 -1.76
C PRO A 70 -6.46 -7.33 -1.81
N LYS A 71 -6.27 -6.65 -2.93
CA LYS A 71 -5.28 -5.60 -3.07
C LYS A 71 -5.59 -4.41 -2.16
N MET A 72 -6.82 -3.91 -2.18
CA MET A 72 -7.23 -2.81 -1.29
C MET A 72 -7.22 -3.23 0.16
N ALA A 73 -7.60 -4.48 0.47
CA ALA A 73 -7.51 -5.01 1.83
C ALA A 73 -6.09 -4.97 2.37
N PHE A 74 -5.08 -5.26 1.55
CA PHE A 74 -3.67 -5.16 1.93
C PHE A 74 -3.29 -3.72 2.29
N HIS A 75 -3.67 -2.75 1.47
CA HIS A 75 -3.37 -1.34 1.74
C HIS A 75 -4.05 -0.85 3.02
N LEU A 76 -5.31 -1.22 3.22
CA LEU A 76 -6.05 -0.86 4.42
C LEU A 76 -5.45 -1.50 5.66
N ALA A 77 -5.02 -2.76 5.58
CA ALA A 77 -4.36 -3.45 6.69
C ALA A 77 -3.03 -2.78 7.05
N LEU A 78 -2.23 -2.41 6.05
CA LEU A 78 -0.96 -1.72 6.28
C LEU A 78 -1.19 -0.33 6.89
N ALA A 79 -2.16 0.43 6.39
CA ALA A 79 -2.53 1.72 6.96
C ALA A 79 -2.99 1.58 8.41
N TYR A 80 -3.80 0.58 8.71
CA TYR A 80 -4.24 0.27 10.07
C TYR A 80 -3.05 -0.04 11.00
N LEU A 81 -2.11 -0.87 10.54
CA LEU A 81 -0.92 -1.20 11.33
C LEU A 81 -0.08 0.04 11.64
N VAL A 82 0.09 0.92 10.67
CA VAL A 82 0.82 2.18 10.86
C VAL A 82 0.13 3.06 11.89
N LEU A 83 -1.20 3.15 11.86
CA LEU A 83 -1.97 3.91 12.85
C LEU A 83 -1.94 3.27 14.24
N TRP A 84 -2.02 1.93 14.29
CA TRP A 84 -2.04 1.20 15.55
C TRP A 84 -0.67 1.22 16.24
N MET A 85 0.42 1.09 15.49
CA MET A 85 1.77 1.04 16.01
C MET A 85 2.69 2.00 15.23
N PRO A 86 2.56 3.34 15.44
CA PRO A 86 3.36 4.33 14.73
C PRO A 86 4.79 4.44 15.31
N SER A 87 5.49 3.30 15.39
CA SER A 87 6.88 3.25 15.80
C SER A 87 7.79 3.75 14.67
N LYS A 88 9.03 4.14 15.02
CA LYS A 88 10.00 4.59 14.01
C LYS A 88 10.23 3.54 12.93
N ARG A 89 10.31 2.26 13.31
CA ARG A 89 10.49 1.15 12.35
C ARG A 89 9.28 0.99 11.44
N MET A 90 8.07 1.05 12.01
CA MET A 90 6.85 0.94 11.24
C MET A 90 6.69 2.12 10.28
N LEU A 91 6.99 3.35 10.73
CA LEU A 91 6.96 4.53 9.86
C LEU A 91 7.99 4.43 8.74
N ALA A 92 9.20 3.96 9.04
CA ALA A 92 10.23 3.74 8.02
C ALA A 92 9.79 2.70 6.98
N THR A 93 9.24 1.59 7.43
CA THR A 93 8.70 0.54 6.55
C THR A 93 7.60 1.10 5.65
N GLY A 94 6.65 1.81 6.24
CA GLY A 94 5.56 2.43 5.48
C GLY A 94 6.05 3.47 4.48
N ALA A 95 7.08 4.26 4.83
CA ALA A 95 7.68 5.23 3.94
C ALA A 95 8.36 4.56 2.74
N VAL A 96 9.10 3.47 2.96
CA VAL A 96 9.74 2.70 1.89
C VAL A 96 8.68 2.08 0.97
N VAL A 97 7.64 1.49 1.53
CA VAL A 97 6.52 0.92 0.76
C VAL A 97 5.83 2.01 -0.06
N SER A 98 5.57 3.18 0.54
CA SER A 98 4.96 4.32 -0.17
C SER A 98 5.82 4.80 -1.33
N ALA A 99 7.13 4.91 -1.14
CA ALA A 99 8.06 5.29 -2.21
C ALA A 99 8.03 4.27 -3.36
N ALA A 100 8.02 2.98 -3.05
CA ALA A 100 7.89 1.92 -4.05
C ALA A 100 6.58 2.03 -4.83
N TYR A 101 5.46 2.33 -4.16
CA TYR A 101 4.17 2.52 -4.84
C TYR A 101 4.14 3.77 -5.71
N VAL A 102 4.79 4.85 -5.31
CA VAL A 102 4.92 6.04 -6.18
C VAL A 102 5.59 5.64 -7.50
N LEU A 103 6.69 4.89 -7.43
CA LEU A 103 7.39 4.41 -8.63
C LEU A 103 6.51 3.49 -9.47
N LEU A 104 5.77 2.58 -8.84
CA LEU A 104 4.85 1.68 -9.53
C LEU A 104 3.73 2.45 -10.24
N VAL A 105 3.13 3.42 -9.56
CA VAL A 105 2.06 4.25 -10.14
C VAL A 105 2.57 5.03 -11.34
N LEU A 106 3.73 5.65 -11.23
CA LEU A 106 4.35 6.38 -12.34
C LEU A 106 4.66 5.46 -13.51
N ASN A 107 5.19 4.27 -13.25
CA ASN A 107 5.45 3.28 -14.28
C ASN A 107 4.16 2.82 -14.97
N ASN A 108 3.10 2.58 -14.19
CA ASN A 108 1.80 2.16 -14.75
C ASN A 108 1.20 3.25 -15.67
N PHE A 109 1.28 4.51 -15.27
CA PHE A 109 0.81 5.61 -16.11
C PHE A 109 1.69 5.78 -17.36
N TYR A 110 2.99 5.61 -17.22
CA TYR A 110 3.90 5.60 -18.38
C TYR A 110 3.50 4.52 -19.37
N LEU A 111 3.27 3.28 -18.91
CA LEU A 111 2.84 2.18 -19.74
C LEU A 111 1.47 2.40 -20.38
N ALA A 112 0.54 3.01 -19.64
CA ALA A 112 -0.79 3.34 -20.16
C ALA A 112 -0.74 4.35 -21.32
N GLY A 113 0.21 5.29 -21.26
CA GLY A 113 0.42 6.30 -22.31
C GLY A 113 1.37 5.87 -23.41
N SER A 114 2.02 4.70 -23.28
CA SER A 114 3.02 4.23 -24.24
C SER A 114 2.34 3.61 -25.48
N PRO A 115 2.79 3.92 -26.70
CA PRO A 115 2.32 3.19 -27.87
C PRO A 115 2.81 1.74 -27.80
N LEU A 116 1.96 0.82 -28.15
CA LEU A 116 2.26 -0.61 -28.21
C LEU A 116 3.02 -0.98 -29.50
#